data_e349143d6989fc84ef6e0b515978e893
#
_entry.id   e349143d6989fc84ef6e0b515978e893
#
_cell.length_a   1.000
_cell.length_b   1.000
_cell.length_c   1.000
_cell.angle_alpha   90.00
_cell.angle_beta   90.00
_cell.angle_gamma   90.00
#
_symmetry.space_group_name_H-M   'P 1'
#
loop_
_entity.id
_entity.type
_entity.pdbx_description
1 polymer ?
#
loop_
_entity_poly.entity_id
_entity_poly.type
_entity_poly.pdbx_seq_one_letter_code
_entity_poly.pdbx_strand_id
1 'polypeptide(L)'
;SSYPARIQTALKLLKKNADKYLSPEGLQKYGPKFLQILKNLQNSDYPGLHLIYSQFRTLEGVGILSLILEQNGFARLKISKLSGIWALAMDDEDIGKPVFALYTGTETAEEKEVTRNIFNGTWDSLPAPLADQLRRIAANNNMGEIVKVLMITSSGSEGITLKNTRY
;
A
#
# COMPACT_ATOMS: atom_id res chain seq x y z
N SER A 1 -24.59 13.84 -10.18
CA SER A 1 -23.66 12.71 -9.96
C SER A 1 -23.52 12.43 -8.47
N SER A 2 -23.46 11.16 -8.08
CA SER A 2 -23.26 10.77 -6.70
C SER A 2 -21.87 11.20 -6.20
N TYR A 3 -21.74 11.37 -4.87
CA TYR A 3 -20.45 11.73 -4.24
C TYR A 3 -19.33 10.76 -4.62
N PRO A 4 -19.51 9.42 -4.57
CA PRO A 4 -18.47 8.48 -5.01
C PRO A 4 -18.05 8.66 -6.47
N ALA A 5 -18.99 8.96 -7.36
CA ALA A 5 -18.66 9.18 -8.77
C ALA A 5 -17.81 10.43 -8.98
N ARG A 6 -18.06 11.49 -8.21
CA ARG A 6 -17.24 12.71 -8.25
C ARG A 6 -15.82 12.47 -7.76
N ILE A 7 -15.66 11.68 -6.72
CA ILE A 7 -14.34 11.27 -6.22
C ILE A 7 -13.58 10.49 -7.28
N GLN A 8 -14.19 9.50 -7.89
CA GLN A 8 -13.56 8.71 -8.95
C GLN A 8 -13.13 9.58 -10.13
N THR A 9 -13.95 10.55 -10.50
CA THR A 9 -13.60 11.50 -11.56
C THR A 9 -12.41 12.37 -11.16
N ALA A 10 -12.38 12.87 -9.92
CA ALA A 10 -11.28 13.67 -9.40
C ALA A 10 -9.97 12.88 -9.36
N LEU A 11 -9.99 11.61 -8.91
CA LEU A 11 -8.82 10.74 -8.90
C LEU A 11 -8.30 10.45 -10.30
N LYS A 12 -9.19 10.26 -11.28
CA LYS A 12 -8.80 10.08 -12.68
C LYS A 12 -8.10 11.31 -13.24
N LEU A 13 -8.60 12.50 -12.92
CA LEU A 13 -7.98 13.76 -13.34
C LEU A 13 -6.60 13.95 -12.70
N LEU A 14 -6.45 13.64 -11.41
CA LEU A 14 -5.16 13.67 -10.74
C LEU A 14 -4.16 12.70 -11.37
N LYS A 15 -4.59 11.49 -11.67
CA LYS A 15 -3.75 10.48 -12.32
C LYS A 15 -3.31 10.95 -13.71
N LYS A 16 -4.21 11.56 -14.47
CA LYS A 16 -3.90 12.12 -15.80
C LYS A 16 -2.88 13.24 -15.74
N ASN A 17 -2.88 14.04 -14.68
CA ASN A 17 -1.97 15.17 -14.48
C ASN A 17 -0.95 14.89 -13.36
N ALA A 18 -0.53 13.63 -13.21
CA ALA A 18 0.33 13.20 -12.11
C ALA A 18 1.66 13.95 -12.06
N ASP A 19 2.28 14.23 -13.20
CA ASP A 19 3.55 14.97 -13.26
C ASP A 19 3.42 16.39 -12.69
N LYS A 20 2.26 17.02 -12.90
CA LYS A 20 2.01 18.38 -12.44
C LYS A 20 1.72 18.45 -10.94
N TYR A 21 0.89 17.53 -10.40
CA TYR A 21 0.35 17.64 -9.05
C TYR A 21 1.00 16.68 -8.05
N LEU A 22 1.47 15.54 -8.50
CA LEU A 22 1.89 14.43 -7.63
C LEU A 22 3.41 14.24 -7.58
N SER A 23 4.16 14.97 -8.40
CA SER A 23 5.62 15.05 -8.28
C SER A 23 6.03 15.80 -7.00
N PRO A 24 7.29 15.66 -6.52
CA PRO A 24 7.74 16.42 -5.35
C PRO A 24 7.53 17.93 -5.50
N GLU A 25 7.79 18.49 -6.67
CA GLU A 25 7.58 19.91 -6.97
C GLU A 25 6.11 20.30 -6.93
N GLY A 26 5.24 19.46 -7.51
CA GLY A 26 3.80 19.64 -7.47
C GLY A 26 3.25 19.55 -6.07
N LEU A 27 3.70 18.58 -5.27
CA LEU A 27 3.29 18.38 -3.89
C LEU A 27 3.73 19.54 -2.99
N GLN A 28 4.91 20.10 -3.21
CA GLN A 28 5.36 21.27 -2.46
C GLN A 28 4.39 22.44 -2.59
N LYS A 29 3.79 22.58 -3.77
CA LYS A 29 2.84 23.66 -4.06
C LYS A 29 1.41 23.32 -3.64
N TYR A 30 0.95 22.10 -3.94
CA TYR A 30 -0.46 21.74 -3.83
C TYR A 30 -0.79 20.80 -2.67
N GLY A 31 0.18 20.10 -2.11
CA GLY A 31 -0.03 19.12 -1.04
C GLY A 31 1.18 18.92 -0.14
N PRO A 32 1.64 19.96 0.59
CA PRO A 32 2.87 19.89 1.38
C PRO A 32 2.83 18.82 2.50
N LYS A 33 1.67 18.50 3.05
CA LYS A 33 1.53 17.42 4.04
C LYS A 33 1.84 16.06 3.41
N PHE A 34 1.38 15.82 2.20
CA PHE A 34 1.68 14.59 1.45
C PHE A 34 3.16 14.50 1.09
N LEU A 35 3.77 15.63 0.75
CA LEU A 35 5.21 15.67 0.49
C LEU A 35 6.01 15.25 1.72
N GLN A 36 5.63 15.68 2.91
CA GLN A 36 6.29 15.30 4.15
C GLN A 36 6.17 13.78 4.39
N ILE A 37 5.00 13.21 4.16
CA ILE A 37 4.79 11.76 4.27
C ILE A 37 5.71 11.02 3.28
N LEU A 38 5.74 11.46 2.02
CA LEU A 38 6.59 10.86 1.00
C LEU A 38 8.07 10.92 1.38
N LYS A 39 8.55 12.06 1.83
CA LYS A 39 9.94 12.24 2.29
C LYS A 39 10.28 11.31 3.44
N ASN A 40 9.38 11.16 4.41
CA ASN A 40 9.59 10.25 5.54
C ASN A 40 9.72 8.80 5.07
N LEU A 41 8.88 8.38 4.13
CA LEU A 41 8.92 7.03 3.57
C LEU A 41 10.20 6.75 2.76
N GLN A 42 10.76 7.77 2.14
CA GLN A 42 11.98 7.67 1.33
C GLN A 42 13.25 7.90 2.14
N ASN A 43 13.13 8.35 3.39
CA ASN A 43 14.28 8.67 4.23
C ASN A 43 15.01 7.41 4.70
N SER A 44 16.30 7.32 4.40
CA SER A 44 17.15 6.19 4.82
C SER A 44 17.36 6.11 6.34
N ASP A 45 17.08 7.18 7.08
CA ASP A 45 17.13 7.18 8.55
C ASP A 45 15.94 6.44 9.18
N TYR A 46 14.90 6.15 8.40
CA TYR A 46 13.73 5.39 8.84
C TYR A 46 13.60 4.07 8.05
N PRO A 47 14.56 3.13 8.24
CA PRO A 47 14.49 1.83 7.55
C PRO A 47 13.43 0.94 8.19
N GLY A 48 12.92 -0.01 7.39
CA GLY A 48 11.96 -1.00 7.86
C GLY A 48 10.52 -0.66 7.55
N LEU A 49 9.60 -1.17 8.37
CA LEU A 49 8.16 -1.11 8.12
C LEU A 49 7.57 0.21 8.56
N HIS A 50 6.72 0.77 7.70
CA HIS A 50 5.97 1.99 7.96
C HIS A 50 4.48 1.71 8.05
N LEU A 51 3.81 2.35 8.99
CA LEU A 51 2.38 2.30 9.15
C LEU A 51 1.81 3.71 8.95
N ILE A 52 0.86 3.82 8.01
CA ILE A 52 0.11 5.05 7.82
C ILE A 52 -1.32 4.80 8.25
N TYR A 53 -1.75 5.50 9.28
CA TYR A 53 -3.12 5.46 9.77
C TYR A 53 -3.88 6.69 9.29
N SER A 54 -4.92 6.47 8.50
CA SER A 54 -5.78 7.54 8.01
C SER A 54 -7.09 7.57 8.80
N GLN A 55 -7.37 8.70 9.44
CA GLN A 55 -8.65 8.95 10.10
C GLN A 55 -9.76 9.31 9.11
N PHE A 56 -9.42 9.52 7.84
CA PHE A 56 -10.43 9.81 6.83
C PHE A 56 -11.35 8.62 6.67
N ARG A 57 -12.63 8.85 6.91
CA ARG A 57 -13.68 7.85 6.68
C ARG A 57 -13.91 7.55 5.21
N THR A 58 -13.34 8.37 4.34
CA THR A 58 -13.49 8.26 2.90
C THR A 58 -12.21 7.74 2.27
N LEU A 59 -12.37 6.99 1.19
CA LEU A 59 -11.27 6.47 0.38
C LEU A 59 -10.43 7.57 -0.29
N GLU A 60 -10.83 8.84 -0.19
CA GLU A 60 -10.16 9.96 -0.85
C GLU A 60 -8.69 10.10 -0.44
N GLY A 61 -8.42 10.17 0.86
CA GLY A 61 -7.05 10.36 1.36
C GLY A 61 -6.14 9.21 0.99
N VAL A 62 -6.64 7.98 1.11
CA VAL A 62 -5.91 6.77 0.73
C VAL A 62 -5.74 6.71 -0.79
N GLY A 63 -6.77 7.07 -1.56
CA GLY A 63 -6.71 7.12 -3.02
C GLY A 63 -5.67 8.11 -3.53
N ILE A 64 -5.65 9.31 -2.99
CA ILE A 64 -4.68 10.34 -3.36
C ILE A 64 -3.26 9.91 -2.97
N LEU A 65 -3.06 9.41 -1.75
CA LEU A 65 -1.75 8.97 -1.29
C LEU A 65 -1.23 7.79 -2.12
N SER A 66 -2.11 6.86 -2.51
CA SER A 66 -1.75 5.76 -3.42
C SER A 66 -1.22 6.27 -4.75
N LEU A 67 -1.89 7.26 -5.36
CA LEU A 67 -1.44 7.87 -6.60
C LEU A 67 -0.10 8.58 -6.43
N ILE A 68 0.11 9.27 -5.32
CA ILE A 68 1.39 9.94 -5.01
C ILE A 68 2.52 8.92 -4.90
N LEU A 69 2.30 7.82 -4.19
CA LEU A 69 3.30 6.77 -4.02
C LEU A 69 3.63 6.12 -5.37
N GLU A 70 2.63 5.78 -6.17
CA GLU A 70 2.83 5.19 -7.50
C GLU A 70 3.59 6.14 -8.42
N GLN A 71 3.28 7.44 -8.41
CA GLN A 71 4.00 8.45 -9.19
C GLN A 71 5.45 8.59 -8.76
N ASN A 72 5.77 8.32 -7.49
CA ASN A 72 7.11 8.50 -6.93
C ASN A 72 7.86 7.17 -6.72
N GLY A 73 7.58 6.18 -7.54
CA GLY A 73 8.37 4.96 -7.64
C GLY A 73 7.99 3.82 -6.70
N PHE A 74 6.86 3.92 -5.99
CA PHE A 74 6.32 2.82 -5.21
C PHE A 74 5.39 1.96 -6.08
N ALA A 75 5.30 0.68 -5.74
CA ALA A 75 4.33 -0.23 -6.34
C ALA A 75 3.26 -0.60 -5.32
N ARG A 76 2.04 -0.79 -5.79
CA ARG A 76 0.95 -1.30 -4.96
C ARG A 76 1.02 -2.82 -4.90
N LEU A 77 0.85 -3.39 -3.70
CA LEU A 77 0.71 -4.83 -3.56
C LEU A 77 -0.53 -5.31 -4.31
N LYS A 78 -0.33 -6.25 -5.20
CA LYS A 78 -1.42 -6.91 -5.94
C LYS A 78 -1.36 -8.40 -5.67
N ILE A 79 -2.45 -8.92 -5.15
CA ILE A 79 -2.67 -10.35 -4.96
C ILE A 79 -3.94 -10.75 -5.70
N SER A 80 -3.99 -11.96 -6.20
CA SER A 80 -5.15 -12.49 -6.90
C SER A 80 -5.50 -13.88 -6.41
N LYS A 81 -6.77 -14.24 -6.52
CA LYS A 81 -7.27 -15.57 -6.20
C LYS A 81 -7.91 -16.15 -7.45
N LEU A 82 -7.30 -17.19 -8.01
CA LEU A 82 -7.80 -17.90 -9.16
C LEU A 82 -8.01 -19.37 -8.80
N SER A 83 -9.23 -19.86 -9.00
CA SER A 83 -9.62 -21.24 -8.67
C SER A 83 -9.27 -21.62 -7.23
N GLY A 84 -9.50 -20.69 -6.29
CA GLY A 84 -9.21 -20.89 -4.88
C GLY A 84 -7.75 -20.72 -4.46
N ILE A 85 -6.86 -20.41 -5.40
CA ILE A 85 -5.42 -20.30 -5.15
C ILE A 85 -5.01 -18.83 -5.13
N TRP A 86 -4.42 -18.38 -4.03
CA TRP A 86 -3.82 -17.06 -3.90
C TRP A 86 -2.43 -17.01 -4.52
N ALA A 87 -2.13 -15.93 -5.22
CA ALA A 87 -0.83 -15.67 -5.81
C ALA A 87 -0.52 -14.18 -5.84
N LEU A 88 0.76 -13.83 -5.88
CA LEU A 88 1.18 -12.48 -6.20
C LEU A 88 0.85 -12.16 -7.65
N ALA A 89 0.30 -10.96 -7.88
CA ALA A 89 -0.08 -10.47 -9.20
C ALA A 89 0.67 -9.18 -9.55
N MET A 90 1.92 -9.06 -9.09
CA MET A 90 2.76 -7.90 -9.37
C MET A 90 3.24 -7.92 -10.81
N ASP A 91 3.21 -6.75 -11.46
CA ASP A 91 3.75 -6.58 -12.82
C ASP A 91 5.28 -6.63 -12.80
N ASP A 92 5.89 -7.12 -13.88
CA ASP A 92 7.35 -7.24 -13.98
C ASP A 92 8.07 -5.90 -13.80
N GLU A 93 7.47 -4.81 -14.28
CA GLU A 93 7.99 -3.46 -14.15
C GLU A 93 8.03 -2.95 -12.70
N ASP A 94 7.25 -3.57 -11.81
CA ASP A 94 7.17 -3.20 -10.39
C ASP A 94 8.14 -3.98 -9.51
N ILE A 95 8.82 -4.96 -10.05
CA ILE A 95 9.82 -5.74 -9.31
C ILE A 95 10.96 -4.84 -8.85
N GLY A 96 11.28 -4.91 -7.58
CA GLY A 96 12.35 -4.10 -6.96
C GLY A 96 11.92 -2.74 -6.45
N LYS A 97 10.71 -2.28 -6.77
CA LYS A 97 10.16 -1.06 -6.19
C LYS A 97 9.74 -1.30 -4.74
N PRO A 98 9.84 -0.28 -3.85
CA PRO A 98 9.20 -0.37 -2.54
C PRO A 98 7.68 -0.51 -2.71
N VAL A 99 7.07 -1.39 -1.92
CA VAL A 99 5.66 -1.76 -2.08
C VAL A 99 4.84 -1.24 -0.91
N PHE A 100 3.66 -0.73 -1.22
CA PHE A 100 2.64 -0.38 -0.24
C PHE A 100 1.41 -1.27 -0.38
N ALA A 101 0.73 -1.52 0.72
CA ALA A 101 -0.51 -2.28 0.76
C ALA A 101 -1.61 -1.46 1.44
N LEU A 102 -2.85 -1.73 1.07
CA LEU A 102 -4.03 -1.08 1.62
C LEU A 102 -4.77 -2.04 2.57
N TYR A 103 -5.18 -1.52 3.71
CA TYR A 103 -6.00 -2.23 4.69
C TYR A 103 -7.18 -1.32 5.06
N THR A 104 -8.19 -1.34 4.20
CA THR A 104 -9.38 -0.49 4.30
C THR A 104 -10.61 -1.32 4.67
N GLY A 105 -11.77 -0.80 4.63
CA GLY A 105 -12.99 -1.57 4.87
C GLY A 105 -13.57 -2.24 3.64
N THR A 106 -12.92 -2.11 2.48
CA THR A 106 -13.45 -2.59 1.20
C THR A 106 -12.96 -3.97 0.80
N GLU A 107 -11.84 -4.44 1.35
CA GLU A 107 -11.31 -5.77 1.07
C GLU A 107 -12.16 -6.85 1.77
N THR A 108 -12.18 -8.06 1.21
CA THR A 108 -12.77 -9.20 1.88
C THR A 108 -11.98 -9.55 3.14
N ALA A 109 -12.59 -10.26 4.09
CA ALA A 109 -11.91 -10.70 5.30
C ALA A 109 -10.69 -11.58 4.97
N GLU A 110 -10.78 -12.40 3.94
CA GLU A 110 -9.68 -13.26 3.49
C GLU A 110 -8.53 -12.44 2.89
N GLU A 111 -8.83 -11.47 2.05
CA GLU A 111 -7.81 -10.54 1.50
C GLU A 111 -7.09 -9.78 2.61
N LYS A 112 -7.84 -9.29 3.59
CA LYS A 112 -7.27 -8.59 4.74
C LYS A 112 -6.31 -9.49 5.52
N GLU A 113 -6.69 -10.73 5.77
CA GLU A 113 -5.85 -11.69 6.47
C GLU A 113 -4.57 -11.98 5.69
N VAL A 114 -4.69 -12.21 4.38
CA VAL A 114 -3.53 -12.45 3.51
C VAL A 114 -2.60 -11.23 3.53
N THR A 115 -3.12 -10.04 3.32
CA THR A 115 -2.33 -8.80 3.33
C THR A 115 -1.62 -8.58 4.66
N ARG A 116 -2.31 -8.79 5.78
CA ARG A 116 -1.74 -8.69 7.12
C ARG A 116 -0.59 -9.66 7.32
N ASN A 117 -0.77 -10.91 6.94
CA ASN A 117 0.25 -11.94 7.09
C ASN A 117 1.46 -11.69 6.19
N ILE A 118 1.27 -11.12 5.01
CA ILE A 118 2.39 -10.68 4.15
C ILE A 118 3.15 -9.55 4.84
N PHE A 119 2.46 -8.54 5.34
CA PHE A 119 3.09 -7.42 6.04
C PHE A 119 3.82 -7.86 7.29
N ASN A 120 3.25 -8.78 8.07
CA ASN A 120 3.87 -9.35 9.26
C ASN A 120 5.02 -10.32 8.96
N GLY A 121 5.19 -10.74 7.71
CA GLY A 121 6.24 -11.71 7.34
C GLY A 121 6.00 -13.13 7.81
N THR A 122 4.75 -13.47 8.11
CA THR A 122 4.36 -14.79 8.64
C THR A 122 3.96 -15.72 7.49
N TRP A 123 4.96 -16.18 6.71
CA TRP A 123 4.72 -17.05 5.54
C TRP A 123 3.99 -18.33 5.88
N ASP A 124 4.24 -18.91 7.06
CA ASP A 124 3.60 -20.16 7.51
C ASP A 124 2.09 -20.00 7.73
N SER A 125 1.60 -18.79 7.92
CA SER A 125 0.18 -18.48 8.07
C SER A 125 -0.54 -18.21 6.74
N LEU A 126 0.18 -18.29 5.62
CA LEU A 126 -0.33 -18.04 4.28
C LEU A 126 -0.63 -19.34 3.54
N PRO A 127 -1.53 -19.31 2.54
CA PRO A 127 -1.70 -20.43 1.61
C PRO A 127 -0.37 -20.84 0.99
N ALA A 128 -0.12 -22.16 0.90
CA ALA A 128 1.17 -22.70 0.49
C ALA A 128 1.73 -22.14 -0.83
N PRO A 129 0.95 -22.02 -1.91
CA PRO A 129 1.48 -21.47 -3.18
C PRO A 129 1.98 -20.04 -3.05
N LEU A 130 1.25 -19.19 -2.31
CA LEU A 130 1.65 -17.81 -2.06
C LEU A 130 2.88 -17.74 -1.15
N ALA A 131 2.89 -18.53 -0.08
CA ALA A 131 4.02 -18.61 0.83
C ALA A 131 5.31 -19.02 0.09
N ASP A 132 5.23 -19.99 -0.82
CA ASP A 132 6.37 -20.42 -1.62
C ASP A 132 6.88 -19.33 -2.58
N GLN A 133 5.98 -18.57 -3.19
CA GLN A 133 6.36 -17.41 -4.01
C GLN A 133 7.13 -16.37 -3.17
N LEU A 134 6.65 -16.07 -1.98
CA LEU A 134 7.27 -15.08 -1.09
C LEU A 134 8.62 -15.54 -0.57
N ARG A 135 8.75 -16.83 -0.20
CA ARG A 135 10.02 -17.41 0.26
C ARG A 135 11.12 -17.35 -0.80
N ARG A 136 10.77 -17.42 -2.07
CA ARG A 136 11.74 -17.25 -3.17
C ARG A 136 12.28 -15.83 -3.26
N ILE A 137 11.56 -14.84 -2.74
CA ILE A 137 11.93 -13.43 -2.79
C ILE A 137 12.67 -13.05 -1.50
N ALA A 138 12.10 -13.41 -0.34
CA ALA A 138 12.64 -13.05 0.98
C ALA A 138 12.24 -14.05 2.05
N ALA A 139 13.05 -14.18 3.09
CA ALA A 139 12.78 -15.07 4.23
C ALA A 139 11.62 -14.56 5.10
N ASN A 140 11.43 -13.24 5.15
CA ASN A 140 10.39 -12.57 5.93
C ASN A 140 10.17 -11.15 5.39
N ASN A 141 9.37 -10.36 6.10
CA ASN A 141 9.12 -8.95 5.75
C ASN A 141 9.56 -7.98 6.86
N ASN A 142 10.50 -8.37 7.70
CA ASN A 142 10.87 -7.61 8.90
C ASN A 142 11.42 -6.23 8.60
N MET A 143 12.04 -6.03 7.43
CA MET A 143 12.60 -4.76 6.99
C MET A 143 11.87 -4.20 5.75
N GLY A 144 10.69 -4.72 5.44
CA GLY A 144 9.92 -4.26 4.29
C GLY A 144 10.36 -4.84 2.96
N GLU A 145 10.94 -6.04 2.95
CA GLU A 145 11.46 -6.72 1.76
C GLU A 145 10.38 -6.96 0.71
N ILE A 146 9.17 -7.27 1.14
CA ILE A 146 8.01 -7.48 0.28
C ILE A 146 7.08 -6.27 0.30
N VAL A 147 6.64 -5.86 1.51
CA VAL A 147 5.76 -4.69 1.71
C VAL A 147 6.39 -3.77 2.73
N LYS A 148 6.70 -2.56 2.31
CA LYS A 148 7.32 -1.54 3.16
C LYS A 148 6.30 -0.71 3.94
N VAL A 149 5.15 -0.43 3.33
CA VAL A 149 4.15 0.50 3.86
C VAL A 149 2.80 -0.17 3.91
N LEU A 150 2.12 -0.08 5.05
CA LEU A 150 0.72 -0.46 5.19
C LEU A 150 -0.11 0.79 5.50
N MET A 151 -1.10 1.06 4.65
CA MET A 151 -2.05 2.15 4.84
C MET A 151 -3.35 1.58 5.41
N ILE A 152 -3.72 2.04 6.60
CA ILE A 152 -4.90 1.57 7.32
C ILE A 152 -5.90 2.71 7.45
N THR A 153 -7.16 2.44 7.12
CA THR A 153 -8.27 3.33 7.46
C THR A 153 -8.92 2.92 8.78
N SER A 154 -9.68 3.82 9.39
CA SER A 154 -10.40 3.52 10.63
C SER A 154 -11.35 2.33 10.50
N SER A 155 -11.96 2.13 9.34
CA SER A 155 -12.85 1.00 9.07
C SER A 155 -12.10 -0.32 8.87
N GLY A 156 -10.80 -0.28 8.56
CA GLY A 156 -9.96 -1.46 8.36
C GLY A 156 -9.19 -1.92 9.59
N SER A 157 -9.06 -1.06 10.61
CA SER A 157 -8.14 -1.28 11.73
C SER A 157 -8.63 -2.23 12.83
N GLU A 158 -9.90 -2.61 12.81
CA GLU A 158 -10.47 -3.44 13.86
C GLU A 158 -9.84 -4.83 13.89
N GLY A 159 -9.34 -5.23 15.06
CA GLY A 159 -8.78 -6.56 15.30
C GLY A 159 -7.42 -6.81 14.65
N ILE A 160 -6.75 -5.78 14.13
CA ILE A 160 -5.45 -5.94 13.49
C ILE A 160 -4.32 -6.11 14.52
N THR A 161 -3.43 -7.10 14.27
CA THR A 161 -2.18 -7.29 15.00
C THR A 161 -1.02 -7.18 14.00
N LEU A 162 -0.11 -6.24 14.23
CA LEU A 162 1.05 -5.98 13.38
C LEU A 162 2.34 -6.25 14.13
N LYS A 163 3.29 -6.90 13.44
CA LYS A 163 4.62 -7.22 13.97
C LYS A 163 5.68 -6.34 13.29
N ASN A 164 6.76 -6.08 14.01
CA ASN A 164 7.93 -5.37 13.48
C ASN A 164 7.67 -3.98 12.89
N THR A 165 6.52 -3.38 13.15
CA THR A 165 6.21 -2.03 12.73
C THR A 165 7.08 -1.03 13.49
N ARG A 166 7.71 -0.09 12.79
CA ARG A 166 8.67 0.85 13.36
C ARG A 166 8.22 2.31 13.26
N TYR A 167 7.53 2.67 12.17
CA TYR A 167 7.21 4.05 11.82
C TYR A 167 5.77 4.25 11.41
#